data_1799a6ca5d11e4777f8104601c083792
#
_entry.id   1799a6ca5d11e4777f8104601c083792
#
_cell.length_a   1.000
_cell.length_b   1.000
_cell.length_c   1.000
_cell.angle_alpha   90.00
_cell.angle_beta   90.00
_cell.angle_gamma   90.00
#
_symmetry.space_group_name_H-M   'P 1'
#
loop_
_entity.id
_entity.type
_entity.pdbx_description
1 polymer ?
#
loop_
_entity_poly.entity_id
_entity_poly.type
_entity_poly.pdbx_seq_one_letter_code
_entity_poly.pdbx_strand_id
1 'polypeptide(L)'
;MSKIDVVRAAMMQAMKDKNKERKESLSMLHSALKNKAIDKRADLTEEEENAVILKEIKQCQEAIDTAPAGRDDVLAENTARIAVYQEFAPKMMDEAEITAVLDAVLAELNITAPTAKDKGLIMKTLMPRVKGKADSALVNKVLTAKMNG
;
A
#
# COMPACT_ATOMS: atom_id res chain seq x y z
N MET A 1 10.76 -14.84 -8.19
CA MET A 1 10.72 -15.17 -6.76
C MET A 1 9.57 -14.42 -6.11
N SER A 2 8.74 -15.13 -5.36
CA SER A 2 7.61 -14.51 -4.68
C SER A 2 8.06 -13.62 -3.52
N LYS A 3 7.25 -12.64 -3.15
CA LYS A 3 7.56 -11.77 -2.02
C LYS A 3 7.63 -12.53 -0.69
N ILE A 4 6.83 -13.59 -0.55
CA ILE A 4 6.89 -14.43 0.65
C ILE A 4 8.28 -15.06 0.80
N ASP A 5 8.89 -15.49 -0.30
CA ASP A 5 10.25 -16.04 -0.29
C ASP A 5 11.30 -14.96 -0.01
N VAL A 6 11.13 -13.79 -0.58
CA VAL A 6 12.02 -12.64 -0.36
C VAL A 6 11.99 -12.22 1.11
N VAL A 7 10.79 -12.11 1.69
CA VAL A 7 10.62 -11.76 3.11
C VAL A 7 11.25 -12.82 4.01
N ARG A 8 11.06 -14.10 3.68
CA ARG A 8 11.65 -15.21 4.43
C ARG A 8 13.17 -15.13 4.42
N ALA A 9 13.76 -14.89 3.26
CA ALA A 9 15.22 -14.75 3.12
C ALA A 9 15.74 -13.57 3.94
N ALA A 10 15.03 -12.44 3.91
CA ALA A 10 15.39 -11.26 4.71
C ALA A 10 15.28 -11.54 6.22
N MET A 11 14.28 -12.31 6.63
CA MET A 11 14.11 -12.72 8.03
C MET A 11 15.27 -13.58 8.49
N MET A 12 15.69 -14.53 7.66
CA MET A 12 16.85 -15.39 7.98
C MET A 12 18.15 -14.57 8.06
N GLN A 13 18.31 -13.58 7.19
CA GLN A 13 19.45 -12.68 7.23
C GLN A 13 19.45 -11.83 8.51
N ALA A 14 18.29 -11.33 8.93
CA ALA A 14 18.16 -10.58 10.17
C ALA A 14 18.53 -11.44 11.39
N MET A 15 18.20 -12.73 11.36
CA MET A 15 18.62 -13.68 12.39
C MET A 15 20.14 -13.82 12.46
N LYS A 16 20.79 -13.93 11.30
CA LYS A 16 22.26 -14.02 11.22
C LYS A 16 22.93 -12.74 11.70
N ASP A 17 22.33 -11.61 11.40
CA ASP A 17 22.83 -10.28 11.78
C ASP A 17 22.52 -9.95 13.25
N LYS A 18 21.75 -10.82 13.93
CA LYS A 18 21.30 -10.62 15.31
C LYS A 18 20.47 -9.34 15.46
N ASN A 19 19.78 -8.94 14.40
CA ASN A 19 18.88 -7.80 14.40
C ASN A 19 17.48 -8.27 14.79
N LYS A 20 17.21 -8.28 16.09
CA LYS A 20 16.00 -8.81 16.66
C LYS A 20 14.75 -8.04 16.22
N GLU A 21 14.82 -6.71 16.20
CA GLU A 21 13.68 -5.87 15.81
C GLU A 21 13.29 -6.10 14.37
N ARG A 22 14.27 -6.14 13.47
CA ARG A 22 14.04 -6.41 12.05
C ARG A 22 13.46 -7.80 11.84
N LYS A 23 14.01 -8.79 12.53
CA LYS A 23 13.51 -10.17 12.49
C LYS A 23 12.04 -10.25 12.91
N GLU A 24 11.68 -9.60 14.00
CA GLU A 24 10.29 -9.60 14.49
C GLU A 24 9.32 -8.97 13.46
N SER A 25 9.68 -7.84 12.90
CA SER A 25 8.87 -7.18 11.87
C SER A 25 8.70 -8.07 10.64
N LEU A 26 9.79 -8.67 10.16
CA LEU A 26 9.75 -9.56 9.00
C LEU A 26 8.97 -10.85 9.30
N SER A 27 9.07 -11.38 10.51
CA SER A 27 8.30 -12.55 10.92
C SER A 27 6.80 -12.27 10.89
N MET A 28 6.38 -11.11 11.34
CA MET A 28 4.97 -10.70 11.30
C MET A 28 4.48 -10.58 9.86
N LEU A 29 5.26 -9.95 9.00
CA LEU A 29 4.91 -9.81 7.58
C LEU A 29 4.86 -11.16 6.88
N HIS A 30 5.82 -12.02 7.13
CA HIS A 30 5.85 -13.39 6.59
C HIS A 30 4.60 -14.17 7.01
N SER A 31 4.22 -14.07 8.28
CA SER A 31 3.01 -14.73 8.80
C SER A 31 1.75 -14.21 8.13
N ALA A 32 1.64 -12.90 7.93
CA ALA A 32 0.49 -12.31 7.26
C ALA A 32 0.35 -12.81 5.82
N LEU A 33 1.46 -12.86 5.08
CA LEU A 33 1.49 -13.38 3.71
C LEU A 33 1.14 -14.87 3.67
N LYS A 34 1.74 -15.65 4.57
CA LYS A 34 1.50 -17.10 4.65
C LYS A 34 0.04 -17.40 5.00
N ASN A 35 -0.52 -16.68 5.97
CA ASN A 35 -1.92 -16.88 6.36
C ASN A 35 -2.86 -16.58 5.19
N LYS A 36 -2.58 -15.54 4.43
CA LYS A 36 -3.39 -15.20 3.25
C LYS A 36 -3.33 -16.31 2.19
N ALA A 37 -2.15 -16.87 1.97
CA ALA A 37 -1.96 -18.00 1.04
C ALA A 37 -2.72 -19.25 1.52
N ILE A 38 -2.70 -19.52 2.83
CA ILE A 38 -3.44 -20.63 3.43
C ILE A 38 -4.94 -20.44 3.24
N ASP A 39 -5.46 -19.25 3.50
CA ASP A 39 -6.87 -18.92 3.34
C ASP A 39 -7.32 -19.09 1.88
N LYS A 40 -6.46 -18.70 0.96
CA LYS A 40 -6.69 -18.83 -0.47
C LYS A 40 -6.55 -20.29 -0.95
N ARG A 41 -5.82 -21.11 -0.21
CA ARG A 41 -5.44 -22.49 -0.56
C ARG A 41 -4.63 -22.58 -1.86
N ALA A 42 -3.85 -21.54 -2.13
CA ALA A 42 -2.99 -21.44 -3.32
C ALA A 42 -1.93 -20.38 -3.09
N ASP A 43 -0.94 -20.34 -3.96
CA ASP A 43 0.08 -19.28 -3.94
C ASP A 43 -0.58 -17.94 -4.23
N LEU A 44 -0.07 -16.89 -3.62
CA LEU A 44 -0.54 -15.54 -3.85
C LEU A 44 0.02 -14.99 -5.16
N THR A 45 -0.79 -14.22 -5.87
CA THR A 45 -0.30 -13.41 -6.98
C THR A 45 0.50 -12.23 -6.42
N GLU A 46 1.32 -11.60 -7.25
CA GLU A 46 2.07 -10.40 -6.84
C GLU A 46 1.12 -9.30 -6.34
N GLU A 47 0.00 -9.11 -7.01
CA GLU A 47 -1.02 -8.14 -6.60
C GLU A 47 -1.56 -8.45 -5.21
N GLU A 48 -1.84 -9.73 -4.93
CA GLU A 48 -2.32 -10.17 -3.61
C GLU A 48 -1.25 -9.97 -2.53
N GLU A 49 0.01 -10.28 -2.85
CA GLU A 49 1.13 -10.04 -1.92
C GLU A 49 1.26 -8.55 -1.60
N ASN A 50 1.18 -7.70 -2.62
CA ASN A 50 1.24 -6.25 -2.43
C ASN A 50 0.09 -5.74 -1.57
N ALA A 51 -1.11 -6.27 -1.77
CA ALA A 51 -2.28 -5.89 -0.96
C ALA A 51 -2.09 -6.22 0.52
N VAL A 52 -1.51 -7.38 0.83
CA VAL A 52 -1.20 -7.78 2.21
C VAL A 52 -0.20 -6.81 2.82
N ILE A 53 0.88 -6.51 2.11
CA ILE A 53 1.93 -5.60 2.60
C ILE A 53 1.37 -4.21 2.88
N LEU A 54 0.58 -3.67 1.96
CA LEU A 54 -0.04 -2.35 2.13
C LEU A 54 -1.03 -2.33 3.30
N LYS A 55 -1.77 -3.41 3.50
CA LYS A 55 -2.68 -3.55 4.64
C LYS A 55 -1.92 -3.54 5.97
N GLU A 56 -0.80 -4.26 6.05
CA GLU A 56 0.04 -4.28 7.24
C GLU A 56 0.62 -2.89 7.56
N ILE A 57 1.07 -2.17 6.54
CA ILE A 57 1.54 -0.79 6.69
C ILE A 57 0.42 0.10 7.22
N LYS A 58 -0.78 -0.04 6.67
CA LYS A 58 -1.94 0.74 7.08
C LYS A 58 -2.30 0.47 8.55
N GLN A 59 -2.25 -0.78 8.97
CA GLN A 59 -2.52 -1.16 10.37
C GLN A 59 -1.50 -0.52 11.32
N CYS A 60 -0.22 -0.50 10.93
CA CYS A 60 0.82 0.16 11.71
C CYS A 60 0.58 1.67 11.80
N GLN A 61 0.17 2.29 10.69
CA GLN A 61 -0.14 3.71 10.67
C GLN A 61 -1.34 4.04 11.55
N GLU A 62 -2.38 3.20 11.53
CA GLU A 62 -3.55 3.35 12.40
C GLU A 62 -3.16 3.23 13.88
N ALA A 63 -2.25 2.31 14.21
CA ALA A 63 -1.74 2.16 15.57
C ALA A 63 -1.01 3.43 16.03
N ILE A 64 -0.24 4.06 15.14
CA ILE A 64 0.43 5.34 15.42
C ILE A 64 -0.60 6.44 15.63
N ASP A 65 -1.58 6.55 14.74
CA ASP A 65 -2.58 7.63 14.75
C ASP A 65 -3.50 7.55 15.97
N THR A 66 -3.73 6.35 16.50
CA THR A 66 -4.63 6.11 17.63
C THR A 66 -3.90 5.88 18.96
N ALA A 67 -2.56 5.93 18.95
CA ALA A 67 -1.78 5.72 20.18
C ALA A 67 -2.08 6.80 21.22
N PRO A 68 -2.29 6.41 22.50
CA PRO A 68 -2.47 7.39 23.56
C PRO A 68 -1.25 8.28 23.74
N ALA A 69 -1.46 9.48 24.27
CA ALA A 69 -0.35 10.37 24.60
C ALA A 69 0.59 9.69 25.61
N GLY A 70 1.90 9.83 25.39
CA GLY A 70 2.93 9.24 26.25
C GLY A 70 3.33 7.81 25.86
N ARG A 71 2.73 7.24 24.82
CA ARG A 71 3.08 5.91 24.32
C ARG A 71 4.08 6.00 23.17
N ASP A 72 5.24 6.61 23.46
CA ASP A 72 6.33 6.76 22.47
C ASP A 72 6.90 5.43 22.01
N ASP A 73 6.82 4.40 22.87
CA ASP A 73 7.21 3.03 22.55
C ASP A 73 6.39 2.47 21.38
N VAL A 74 5.07 2.69 21.39
CA VAL A 74 4.16 2.26 20.32
C VAL A 74 4.49 3.01 19.01
N LEU A 75 4.73 4.32 19.10
CA LEU A 75 5.08 5.14 17.93
C LEU A 75 6.38 4.65 17.31
N ALA A 76 7.43 4.46 18.11
CA ALA A 76 8.74 4.02 17.64
C ALA A 76 8.68 2.62 17.00
N GLU A 77 8.01 1.68 17.66
CA GLU A 77 7.88 0.31 17.19
C GLU A 77 7.16 0.22 15.85
N ASN A 78 6.02 0.90 15.72
CA ASN A 78 5.24 0.89 14.48
C ASN A 78 5.92 1.66 13.35
N THR A 79 6.60 2.75 13.66
CA THR A 79 7.40 3.50 12.67
C THR A 79 8.51 2.61 12.10
N ALA A 80 9.19 1.86 12.94
CA ALA A 80 10.24 0.92 12.51
C ALA A 80 9.66 -0.20 11.64
N ARG A 81 8.50 -0.74 12.00
CA ARG A 81 7.81 -1.77 11.20
C ARG A 81 7.42 -1.25 9.82
N ILE A 82 6.87 -0.06 9.75
CA ILE A 82 6.51 0.56 8.46
C ILE A 82 7.74 0.67 7.56
N ALA A 83 8.87 1.12 8.10
CA ALA A 83 10.11 1.23 7.34
C ALA A 83 10.55 -0.12 6.76
N VAL A 84 10.45 -1.19 7.54
CA VAL A 84 10.78 -2.54 7.08
C VAL A 84 9.80 -3.01 6.00
N TYR A 85 8.51 -2.84 6.22
CA TYR A 85 7.47 -3.28 5.28
C TYR A 85 7.55 -2.54 3.94
N GLN A 86 7.89 -1.26 3.97
CA GLN A 86 8.05 -0.46 2.75
C GLN A 86 9.15 -0.98 1.82
N GLU A 87 10.13 -1.69 2.35
CA GLU A 87 11.17 -2.32 1.52
C GLU A 87 10.59 -3.34 0.54
N PHE A 88 9.45 -3.94 0.89
CA PHE A 88 8.80 -4.98 0.10
C PHE A 88 7.53 -4.50 -0.60
N ALA A 89 7.04 -3.31 -0.23
CA ALA A 89 5.85 -2.73 -0.81
C ALA A 89 6.12 -2.29 -2.26
N PRO A 90 5.07 -2.29 -3.12
CA PRO A 90 5.24 -1.74 -4.45
C PRO A 90 5.49 -0.24 -4.36
N LYS A 91 6.19 0.29 -5.37
CA LYS A 91 6.35 1.74 -5.47
C LYS A 91 4.98 2.35 -5.74
N MET A 92 4.50 3.16 -4.81
CA MET A 92 3.21 3.82 -4.95
C MET A 92 3.32 5.06 -5.84
N MET A 93 2.27 5.33 -6.59
CA MET A 93 2.18 6.50 -7.46
C MET A 93 2.06 7.77 -6.62
N ASP A 94 2.79 8.81 -6.99
CA ASP A 94 2.66 10.13 -6.38
C ASP A 94 1.52 10.92 -7.06
N GLU A 95 1.27 12.14 -6.58
CA GLU A 95 0.21 13.00 -7.14
C GLU A 95 0.43 13.29 -8.64
N ALA A 96 1.66 13.51 -9.05
CA ALA A 96 1.98 13.81 -10.45
C ALA A 96 1.68 12.61 -11.35
N GLU A 97 2.05 11.40 -10.93
CA GLU A 97 1.77 10.18 -11.67
C GLU A 97 0.27 9.88 -11.74
N ILE A 98 -0.45 10.07 -10.65
CA ILE A 98 -1.91 9.91 -10.61
C ILE A 98 -2.58 10.93 -11.52
N THR A 99 -2.14 12.17 -11.49
CA THR A 99 -2.66 13.25 -12.36
C THR A 99 -2.47 12.91 -13.83
N ALA A 100 -1.30 12.37 -14.20
CA ALA A 100 -1.03 11.97 -15.58
C ALA A 100 -1.98 10.87 -16.05
N VAL A 101 -2.25 9.87 -15.21
CA VAL A 101 -3.19 8.79 -15.53
C VAL A 101 -4.61 9.35 -15.63
N LEU A 102 -5.00 10.23 -14.71
CA LEU A 102 -6.31 10.87 -14.71
C LEU A 102 -6.50 11.69 -15.99
N ASP A 103 -5.52 12.48 -16.40
CA ASP A 103 -5.60 13.28 -17.61
C ASP A 103 -5.78 12.39 -18.85
N ALA A 104 -5.08 11.25 -18.91
CA ALA A 104 -5.25 10.27 -19.98
C ALA A 104 -6.67 9.69 -20.00
N VAL A 105 -7.24 9.39 -18.83
CA VAL A 105 -8.63 8.91 -18.69
C VAL A 105 -9.60 9.96 -19.18
N LEU A 106 -9.43 11.22 -18.77
CA LEU A 106 -10.29 12.32 -19.21
C LEU A 106 -10.24 12.50 -20.72
N ALA A 107 -9.07 12.38 -21.33
CA ALA A 107 -8.90 12.47 -22.78
C ALA A 107 -9.64 11.33 -23.49
N GLU A 108 -9.53 10.09 -22.97
CA GLU A 108 -10.24 8.94 -23.54
C GLU A 108 -11.76 9.09 -23.47
N LEU A 109 -12.25 9.70 -22.39
CA LEU A 109 -13.69 9.91 -22.17
C LEU A 109 -14.21 11.20 -22.80
N ASN A 110 -13.31 11.98 -23.43
CA ASN A 110 -13.63 13.29 -24.02
C ASN A 110 -14.22 14.27 -22.98
N ILE A 111 -13.74 14.21 -21.75
CA ILE A 111 -14.17 15.11 -20.69
C ILE A 111 -13.12 16.21 -20.53
N THR A 112 -13.50 17.46 -20.80
CA THR A 112 -12.60 18.61 -20.68
C THR A 112 -12.76 19.33 -19.34
N ALA A 113 -13.96 19.33 -18.78
CA ALA A 113 -14.26 19.96 -17.50
C ALA A 113 -15.04 18.98 -16.64
N PRO A 114 -14.37 18.12 -15.86
CA PRO A 114 -15.05 17.11 -15.07
C PRO A 114 -15.92 17.72 -13.99
N THR A 115 -17.11 17.14 -13.84
CA THR A 115 -18.10 17.55 -12.83
C THR A 115 -18.42 16.37 -11.91
N ALA A 116 -19.18 16.64 -10.85
CA ALA A 116 -19.62 15.59 -9.93
C ALA A 116 -20.38 14.46 -10.64
N LYS A 117 -21.06 14.77 -11.74
CA LYS A 117 -21.80 13.78 -12.54
C LYS A 117 -20.86 12.81 -13.26
N ASP A 118 -19.68 13.28 -13.61
CA ASP A 118 -18.67 12.49 -14.32
C ASP A 118 -17.86 11.61 -13.40
N LYS A 119 -17.88 11.88 -12.09
CA LYS A 119 -17.04 11.19 -11.09
C LYS A 119 -17.17 9.67 -11.16
N GLY A 120 -18.40 9.15 -11.25
CA GLY A 120 -18.65 7.71 -11.32
C GLY A 120 -18.00 7.08 -12.54
N LEU A 121 -18.15 7.68 -13.71
CA LEU A 121 -17.56 7.20 -14.96
C LEU A 121 -16.02 7.30 -14.92
N ILE A 122 -15.51 8.42 -14.43
CA ILE A 122 -14.08 8.63 -14.29
C ILE A 122 -13.47 7.57 -13.37
N MET A 123 -14.06 7.36 -12.19
CA MET A 123 -13.59 6.37 -11.22
C MET A 123 -13.65 4.95 -11.79
N LYS A 124 -14.70 4.61 -12.51
CA LYS A 124 -14.85 3.30 -13.14
C LYS A 124 -13.71 2.99 -14.12
N THR A 125 -13.24 4.01 -14.83
CA THR A 125 -12.15 3.86 -15.80
C THR A 125 -10.77 3.99 -15.13
N LEU A 126 -10.65 4.88 -14.14
CA LEU A 126 -9.40 5.19 -13.46
C LEU A 126 -8.96 4.08 -12.49
N MET A 127 -9.89 3.59 -11.66
CA MET A 127 -9.56 2.64 -10.59
C MET A 127 -8.83 1.38 -11.07
N PRO A 128 -9.22 0.72 -12.18
CA PRO A 128 -8.47 -0.45 -12.66
C PRO A 128 -7.01 -0.15 -13.01
N ARG A 129 -6.70 1.10 -13.35
CA ARG A 129 -5.35 1.53 -13.74
C ARG A 129 -4.47 1.84 -12.53
N VAL A 130 -5.06 2.21 -11.41
CA VAL A 130 -4.34 2.64 -10.20
C VAL A 130 -4.52 1.72 -9.01
N LYS A 131 -5.43 0.75 -9.10
CA LYS A 131 -5.70 -0.20 -8.02
C LYS A 131 -4.44 -0.97 -7.66
N GLY A 132 -4.08 -0.96 -6.38
CA GLY A 132 -2.86 -1.58 -5.89
C GLY A 132 -1.58 -0.80 -6.21
N LYS A 133 -1.68 0.32 -6.95
CA LYS A 133 -0.54 1.16 -7.34
C LYS A 133 -0.59 2.54 -6.73
N ALA A 134 -1.76 2.96 -6.26
CA ALA A 134 -1.96 4.28 -5.65
C ALA A 134 -2.87 4.17 -4.44
N ASP A 135 -2.68 5.07 -3.47
CA ASP A 135 -3.56 5.17 -2.31
C ASP A 135 -4.90 5.76 -2.74
N SER A 136 -5.99 5.10 -2.39
CA SER A 136 -7.36 5.54 -2.73
C SER A 136 -7.66 6.96 -2.25
N ALA A 137 -7.18 7.33 -1.06
CA ALA A 137 -7.38 8.68 -0.52
C ALA A 137 -6.68 9.72 -1.39
N LEU A 138 -5.47 9.41 -1.85
CA LEU A 138 -4.70 10.31 -2.72
C LEU A 138 -5.35 10.43 -4.10
N VAL A 139 -5.87 9.32 -4.65
CA VAL A 139 -6.62 9.32 -5.92
C VAL A 139 -7.85 10.22 -5.82
N ASN A 140 -8.61 10.11 -4.74
CA ASN A 140 -9.78 10.97 -4.50
C ASN A 140 -9.38 12.44 -4.38
N LYS A 141 -8.30 12.74 -3.70
CA LYS A 141 -7.78 14.11 -3.54
C LYS A 141 -7.43 14.71 -4.90
N VAL A 142 -6.71 13.96 -5.74
CA VAL A 142 -6.30 14.41 -7.07
C VAL A 142 -7.55 14.63 -7.96
N LEU A 143 -8.49 13.70 -7.94
CA LEU A 143 -9.71 13.82 -8.71
C LEU A 143 -10.56 15.03 -8.28
N THR A 144 -10.72 15.23 -6.96
CA THR A 144 -11.47 16.36 -6.42
C THR A 144 -10.82 17.69 -6.81
N ALA A 145 -9.50 17.78 -6.73
CA ALA A 145 -8.78 18.97 -7.16
C ALA A 145 -8.98 19.26 -8.64
N LYS A 146 -9.01 18.22 -9.47
CA LYS A 146 -9.24 18.36 -10.93
C LYS A 146 -10.68 18.84 -11.22
N MET A 147 -11.67 18.35 -10.46
CA MET A 147 -13.07 18.76 -10.61
C MET A 147 -13.30 20.19 -10.16
N ASN A 148 -12.55 20.66 -9.19
CA ASN A 148 -12.68 22.01 -8.62
C ASN A 148 -11.78 23.05 -9.31
N GLY A 149 -10.86 22.59 -10.13
CA GLY A 149 -9.85 23.44 -10.78
C GLY A 149 -10.22 23.94 -12.19
#